data_a858ea052ec3a79676387f2b4989cba9
#
_entry.id   a858ea052ec3a79676387f2b4989cba9
#
_cell.length_a   1.000
_cell.length_b   1.000
_cell.length_c   1.000
_cell.angle_alpha   90.00
_cell.angle_beta   90.00
_cell.angle_gamma   90.00
#
_symmetry.space_group_name_H-M   'P 1'
#
loop_
_entity.id
_entity.type
_entity.pdbx_description
1 polymer ?
#
loop_
_entity_poly.entity_id
_entity_poly.type
_entity_poly.pdbx_seq_one_letter_code
_entity_poly.pdbx_strand_id
1 'polypeptide(L)' 'MATEDDDRPRKKISHEIGQDLSLLSVEELTERVLLLKTEIARLEEAAAKKRASRDAADHFFKK' A
#
# COMPACT_ATOMS: atom_id res chain seq x y z
N MET A 1 -23.40 -5.12 -15.75
CA MET A 1 -22.94 -5.03 -14.65
C MET A 1 -21.52 -4.83 -14.55
N ALA A 2 -21.19 -3.81 -14.11
CA ALA A 2 -19.85 -3.49 -13.99
C ALA A 2 -19.13 -4.52 -13.32
N THR A 3 -19.78 -5.25 -12.61
CA THR A 3 -19.07 -6.19 -11.93
C THR A 3 -18.53 -7.22 -12.79
N GLU A 4 -18.91 -7.23 -13.99
CA GLU A 4 -18.36 -8.15 -14.80
C GLU A 4 -16.96 -7.99 -14.87
N ASP A 5 -16.50 -6.82 -14.88
CA ASP A 5 -15.11 -6.61 -14.92
C ASP A 5 -14.51 -7.12 -13.68
N ASP A 6 -15.21 -7.01 -12.63
CA ASP A 6 -14.64 -7.49 -11.40
C ASP A 6 -14.61 -8.97 -11.43
N ASP A 7 -15.51 -9.57 -12.10
CA ASP A 7 -15.50 -10.98 -12.13
C ASP A 7 -14.39 -11.47 -12.99
N ARG A 8 -13.94 -10.72 -13.94
CA ARG A 8 -12.93 -11.17 -14.76
C ARG A 8 -11.76 -11.39 -13.94
N PRO A 9 -11.05 -12.41 -14.16
CA PRO A 9 -9.86 -12.74 -13.43
C PRO A 9 -8.87 -11.67 -13.67
N ARG A 10 -8.98 -10.60 -13.01
CA ARG A 10 -8.04 -9.60 -13.15
C ARG A 10 -6.93 -9.96 -12.25
N LYS A 11 -5.76 -10.08 -12.75
CA LYS A 11 -4.63 -10.40 -11.98
C LYS A 11 -4.38 -9.32 -11.03
N LYS A 12 -4.43 -9.58 -9.79
CA LYS A 12 -4.14 -8.62 -8.80
C LYS A 12 -2.65 -8.53 -8.70
N ILE A 13 -2.09 -7.37 -8.93
CA ILE A 13 -0.66 -7.19 -8.83
C ILE A 13 -0.29 -7.06 -7.37
N SER A 14 0.61 -7.88 -6.94
CA SER A 14 1.09 -7.78 -5.57
C SER A 14 2.60 -7.94 -5.61
N HIS A 15 3.25 -7.42 -4.64
CA HIS A 15 4.71 -7.46 -4.58
C HIS A 15 5.15 -7.86 -3.19
N GLU A 16 6.05 -8.79 -3.12
CA GLU A 16 6.57 -9.24 -1.84
C GLU A 16 7.92 -8.58 -1.65
N ILE A 17 8.10 -7.90 -0.57
CA ILE A 17 9.35 -7.21 -0.29
C ILE A 17 10.48 -8.22 -0.30
N GLY A 18 11.50 -7.95 -1.08
CA GLY A 18 12.66 -8.82 -1.14
C GLY A 18 12.57 -9.95 -2.13
N GLN A 19 11.45 -10.03 -2.88
CA GLN A 19 11.34 -11.15 -3.80
C GLN A 19 12.34 -11.04 -4.94
N ASP A 20 12.59 -12.17 -5.58
CA ASP A 20 13.48 -12.23 -6.72
C ASP A 20 12.87 -11.47 -7.87
N LEU A 21 13.63 -10.60 -8.48
CA LEU A 21 13.13 -9.77 -9.57
C LEU A 21 13.62 -10.22 -10.94
N SER A 22 14.41 -11.25 -10.98
CA SER A 22 15.06 -11.62 -12.23
C SER A 22 14.13 -12.00 -13.37
N LEU A 23 12.93 -12.43 -13.05
CA LEU A 23 12.00 -12.81 -14.10
C LEU A 23 11.01 -11.72 -14.46
N LEU A 24 11.15 -10.55 -13.88
CA LEU A 24 10.22 -9.48 -14.16
C LEU A 24 10.71 -8.61 -15.29
N SER A 25 9.82 -8.19 -16.15
CA SER A 25 10.17 -7.32 -17.26
C SER A 25 10.27 -5.89 -16.76
N VAL A 26 10.72 -5.00 -17.61
CA VAL A 26 10.83 -3.59 -17.25
C VAL A 26 9.44 -3.06 -16.93
N GLU A 27 8.45 -3.44 -17.73
CA GLU A 27 7.09 -2.99 -17.49
C GLU A 27 6.57 -3.49 -16.15
N GLU A 28 6.87 -4.73 -15.83
CA GLU A 28 6.41 -5.28 -14.57
C GLU A 28 7.11 -4.61 -13.41
N LEU A 29 8.38 -4.32 -13.57
CA LEU A 29 9.11 -3.63 -12.51
C LEU A 29 8.54 -2.23 -12.30
N THR A 30 8.20 -1.55 -13.39
CA THR A 30 7.63 -0.21 -13.29
C THR A 30 6.29 -0.26 -12.58
N GLU A 31 5.49 -1.28 -12.87
CA GLU A 31 4.20 -1.42 -12.20
C GLU A 31 4.40 -1.66 -10.72
N ARG A 32 5.44 -2.43 -10.36
CA ARG A 32 5.69 -2.67 -8.95
C ARG A 32 6.10 -1.38 -8.25
N VAL A 33 6.86 -0.54 -8.95
CA VAL A 33 7.27 0.73 -8.37
C VAL A 33 6.04 1.58 -8.06
N LEU A 34 5.10 1.64 -8.99
CA LEU A 34 3.91 2.44 -8.78
C LEU A 34 3.05 1.85 -7.66
N LEU A 35 2.96 0.55 -7.62
CA LEU A 35 2.20 -0.12 -6.58
C LEU A 35 2.81 0.20 -5.22
N LEU A 36 4.12 0.13 -5.12
CA LEU A 36 4.78 0.37 -3.85
C LEU A 36 4.72 1.83 -3.42
N LYS A 37 4.72 2.75 -4.39
CA LYS A 37 4.59 4.15 -4.04
C LYS A 37 3.21 4.41 -3.45
N THR A 38 2.20 3.80 -4.01
CA THR A 38 0.85 3.94 -3.48
C THR A 38 0.77 3.34 -2.09
N GLU A 39 1.44 2.22 -1.91
CA GLU A 39 1.41 1.57 -0.61
C GLU A 39 2.16 2.40 0.43
N ILE A 40 3.27 3.01 0.05
CA ILE A 40 4.00 3.85 0.98
C ILE A 40 3.12 5.00 1.44
N ALA A 41 2.41 5.62 0.51
CA ALA A 41 1.53 6.74 0.87
C ALA A 41 0.44 6.27 1.83
N ARG A 42 -0.10 5.08 1.58
CA ARG A 42 -1.15 4.54 2.44
C ARG A 42 -0.62 4.28 3.85
N LEU A 43 0.58 3.71 3.92
CA LEU A 43 1.17 3.41 5.21
C LEU A 43 1.54 4.70 5.96
N GLU A 44 2.03 5.68 5.23
CA GLU A 44 2.39 6.93 5.87
C GLU A 44 1.16 7.63 6.42
N GLU A 45 0.06 7.55 5.69
CA GLU A 45 -1.15 8.17 6.16
C GLU A 45 -1.66 7.45 7.40
N ALA A 46 -1.61 6.14 7.40
CA ALA A 46 -2.05 5.36 8.55
C ALA A 46 -1.17 5.66 9.76
N ALA A 47 0.14 5.76 9.52
CA ALA A 47 1.08 6.06 10.61
C ALA A 47 0.82 7.46 11.17
N ALA A 48 0.51 8.41 10.30
CA ALA A 48 0.25 9.77 10.76
C ALA A 48 -1.01 9.81 11.61
N LYS A 49 -2.04 9.07 11.19
CA LYS A 49 -3.27 9.05 11.96
C LYS A 49 -3.07 8.41 13.33
N LYS A 50 -2.29 7.34 13.36
CA LYS A 50 -2.06 6.68 14.63
C LYS A 50 -1.20 7.55 15.54
N ARG A 51 -0.26 8.27 14.95
CA ARG A 51 0.60 9.12 15.75
C ARG A 51 -0.23 10.26 16.33
N ALA A 52 -1.14 10.84 15.52
CA ALA A 52 -1.98 11.92 16.00
C ALA A 52 -2.89 11.43 17.12
N SER A 53 -3.40 10.19 16.97
CA SER A 53 -4.26 9.64 17.97
C SER A 53 -3.50 9.40 19.26
N ARG A 54 -2.28 8.90 19.15
CA ARG A 54 -1.48 8.65 20.32
C ARG A 54 -1.11 9.95 21.01
N ASP A 55 -0.75 10.97 20.24
CA ASP A 55 -0.38 12.25 20.83
C ASP A 55 -1.58 12.86 21.51
N ALA A 56 -2.77 12.73 20.93
CA ALA A 56 -3.95 13.28 21.54
C ALA A 56 -4.24 12.58 22.87
N ALA A 57 -4.07 11.26 22.87
CA ALA A 57 -4.32 10.51 24.09
C ALA A 57 -3.31 10.89 25.17
N ASP A 58 -2.06 11.03 24.77
CA ASP A 58 -1.02 11.39 25.73
C ASP A 58 -1.32 12.76 26.30
N HIS A 59 -1.76 13.68 25.46
CA HIS A 59 -2.03 15.02 25.90
C HIS A 59 -3.24 15.01 26.83
N PHE A 60 -4.19 14.17 26.55
CA PHE A 60 -5.39 14.09 27.34
C PHE A 60 -5.08 13.54 28.73
N PHE A 61 -4.23 12.57 28.82
CA PHE A 61 -3.89 12.01 30.11
C PHE A 61 -2.77 12.73 30.82
N LYS A 62 -2.12 13.61 30.14
CA LYS A 62 -1.01 14.28 30.77
C LYS A 62 -1.53 15.37 31.63
N LYS A 63 -1.12 15.52 32.79
CA LYS A 63 -1.63 16.55 33.67
C LYS A 63 -0.77 17.77 33.68
#